data_b248fb073da4e05b81e376f0b778c025
#
_entry.id   b248fb073da4e05b81e376f0b778c025
#
_cell.length_a   1.000
_cell.length_b   1.000
_cell.length_c   1.000
_cell.angle_alpha   90.00
_cell.angle_beta   90.00
_cell.angle_gamma   90.00
#
_symmetry.space_group_name_H-M   'P 1'
#
loop_
_entity.id
_entity.type
_entity.pdbx_description
1 polymer ?
#
loop_
_entity_poly.entity_id
_entity_poly.type
_entity_poly.pdbx_seq_one_letter_code
_entity_poly.pdbx_strand_id
1 'polypeptide(L)'
;MIQAESYLKVADNTGAREIHTIRVLGGSKRKFGNIGDVIVASVRKATPGGQVKKGDVVKAVIVRTKRGIRREDGTYVRFDENAAVIIKEDNNPRGTRIFGPVARELRERDFMKILSLAPEVI
;
A
#
# COMPACT_ATOMS: atom_id res chain seq x y z
N MET A 1 -12.54 -3.29 1.54
CA MET A 1 -11.98 -2.32 0.60
C MET A 1 -11.54 -1.06 1.33
N ILE A 2 -10.57 -0.39 0.76
CA ILE A 2 -10.01 0.82 1.37
C ILE A 2 -10.77 2.03 0.86
N GLN A 3 -11.13 2.92 1.77
CA GLN A 3 -11.83 4.17 1.44
C GLN A 3 -11.24 5.29 2.30
N ALA A 4 -11.70 6.52 2.07
CA ALA A 4 -11.33 7.64 2.93
C ALA A 4 -11.62 7.26 4.39
N GLU A 5 -10.75 7.68 5.30
CA GLU A 5 -10.79 7.38 6.73
C GLU A 5 -10.32 5.97 7.11
N SER A 6 -9.97 5.10 6.15
CA SER A 6 -9.42 3.77 6.46
C SER A 6 -7.99 3.88 6.98
N TYR A 7 -7.65 3.04 7.96
CA TYR A 7 -6.29 2.91 8.47
C TYR A 7 -5.61 1.71 7.83
N LEU A 8 -4.33 1.87 7.49
CA LEU A 8 -3.53 0.77 6.94
C LEU A 8 -2.19 0.70 7.67
N LYS A 9 -1.66 -0.50 7.78
CA LYS A 9 -0.28 -0.68 8.22
C LYS A 9 0.65 -0.36 7.06
N VAL A 10 1.88 0.05 7.39
CA VAL A 10 2.90 0.32 6.39
C VAL A 10 3.85 -0.86 6.35
N ALA A 11 4.04 -1.42 5.16
CA ALA A 11 4.82 -2.65 4.97
C ALA A 11 6.24 -2.37 4.46
N ASP A 12 6.82 -1.24 4.85
CA ASP A 12 8.17 -0.90 4.43
C ASP A 12 9.00 -0.31 5.58
N ASN A 13 10.25 -0.01 5.30
CA ASN A 13 11.20 0.49 6.28
C ASN A 13 11.41 2.00 6.25
N THR A 14 10.42 2.76 5.77
CA THR A 14 10.50 4.23 5.75
C THR A 14 10.39 4.86 7.13
N GLY A 15 9.95 4.09 8.11
CA GLY A 15 9.71 4.59 9.46
C GLY A 15 8.24 4.79 9.77
N ALA A 16 7.38 4.95 8.77
CA ALA A 16 5.95 5.00 9.00
C ALA A 16 5.43 3.62 9.41
N ARG A 17 4.53 3.59 10.38
CA ARG A 17 3.93 2.35 10.88
C ARG A 17 2.46 2.22 10.52
N GLU A 18 1.75 3.34 10.55
CA GLU A 18 0.32 3.37 10.26
C GLU A 18 -0.02 4.65 9.52
N ILE A 19 -0.84 4.52 8.49
CA ILE A 19 -1.31 5.64 7.69
C ILE A 19 -2.84 5.68 7.70
N HIS A 20 -3.38 6.88 7.53
CA HIS A 20 -4.80 7.15 7.50
C HIS A 20 -5.16 7.66 6.11
N THR A 21 -6.02 6.94 5.41
CA THR A 21 -6.39 7.27 4.04
C THR A 21 -7.16 8.58 3.98
N ILE A 22 -6.70 9.50 3.15
CA ILE A 22 -7.39 10.75 2.86
C ILE A 22 -8.25 10.57 1.63
N ARG A 23 -7.69 10.00 0.56
CA ARG A 23 -8.38 9.85 -0.71
C ARG A 23 -7.80 8.69 -1.52
N VAL A 24 -8.65 8.03 -2.30
CA VAL A 24 -8.24 7.04 -3.28
C VAL A 24 -8.10 7.72 -4.63
N LEU A 25 -6.93 7.59 -5.26
CA LEU A 25 -6.66 8.21 -6.56
C LEU A 25 -7.25 7.35 -7.69
N GLY A 26 -7.53 7.97 -8.83
CA GLY A 26 -8.05 7.28 -10.00
C GLY A 26 -9.35 7.84 -10.55
N GLY A 27 -9.67 9.09 -10.22
CA GLY A 27 -10.86 9.78 -10.74
C GLY A 27 -11.67 10.42 -9.63
N SER A 28 -12.43 11.46 -9.99
CA SER A 28 -13.17 12.27 -9.03
C SER A 28 -14.27 11.51 -8.30
N LYS A 29 -14.75 10.41 -8.86
CA LYS A 29 -15.82 9.59 -8.28
C LYS A 29 -15.31 8.31 -7.61
N ARG A 30 -14.01 8.12 -7.56
CA ARG A 30 -13.46 6.91 -6.98
C ARG A 30 -13.58 6.93 -5.47
N LYS A 31 -14.30 5.97 -4.92
CA LYS A 31 -14.57 5.87 -3.48
C LYS A 31 -13.77 4.77 -2.79
N PHE A 32 -13.47 3.69 -3.49
CA PHE A 32 -12.84 2.50 -2.90
C PHE A 32 -11.57 2.12 -3.63
N GLY A 33 -10.59 1.65 -2.88
CA GLY A 33 -9.35 1.11 -3.42
C GLY A 33 -9.14 -0.34 -3.02
N ASN A 34 -8.42 -1.07 -3.84
CA ASN A 34 -7.99 -2.43 -3.55
C ASN A 34 -6.51 -2.55 -3.93
N ILE A 35 -5.98 -3.76 -3.91
CA ILE A 35 -4.57 -4.01 -4.21
C ILE A 35 -4.19 -3.42 -5.56
N GLY A 36 -3.08 -2.67 -5.58
CA GLY A 36 -2.60 -1.98 -6.77
C GLY A 36 -3.10 -0.56 -6.94
N ASP A 37 -4.06 -0.13 -6.15
CA ASP A 37 -4.55 1.25 -6.20
C ASP A 37 -3.67 2.16 -5.35
N VAL A 38 -3.54 3.41 -5.78
CA VAL A 38 -2.75 4.43 -5.10
C VAL A 38 -3.67 5.30 -4.25
N ILE A 39 -3.25 5.55 -3.03
CA ILE A 39 -3.98 6.43 -2.10
C ILE A 39 -3.10 7.59 -1.66
N VAL A 40 -3.74 8.67 -1.25
CA VAL A 40 -3.11 9.75 -0.51
C VAL A 40 -3.48 9.54 0.96
N ALA A 41 -2.48 9.57 1.83
CA ALA A 41 -2.68 9.27 3.23
C ALA A 41 -1.82 10.15 4.12
N SER A 42 -2.25 10.33 5.37
CA SER A 42 -1.43 10.98 6.39
C SER A 42 -0.81 9.94 7.30
N VAL A 43 0.44 10.18 7.71
CA VAL A 43 1.14 9.29 8.61
C VAL A 43 0.63 9.51 10.03
N ARG A 44 0.07 8.46 10.65
CA ARG A 44 -0.48 8.53 12.00
C ARG A 44 0.49 8.06 13.05
N LYS A 45 1.31 7.06 12.74
CA LYS A 45 2.32 6.54 13.63
C LYS A 45 3.62 6.35 12.85
N ALA A 46 4.71 6.81 13.40
CA ALA A 46 6.03 6.70 12.78
C ALA A 46 7.10 6.48 13.83
N THR A 47 8.17 5.77 13.43
CA THR A 47 9.34 5.58 14.25
C THR A 47 10.17 6.87 14.25
N PRO A 48 10.62 7.37 15.40
CA PRO A 48 11.47 8.56 15.44
C PRO A 48 12.74 8.36 14.62
N GLY A 49 13.12 9.39 13.86
CA GLY A 49 14.35 9.36 13.05
C GLY A 49 14.20 8.69 11.69
N GLY A 50 13.02 8.24 11.32
CA GLY A 50 12.77 7.66 9.99
C GLY A 50 12.65 8.72 8.90
N GLN A 51 12.57 8.27 7.65
CA GLN A 51 12.40 9.15 6.49
C GLN A 51 11.09 9.92 6.50
N VAL A 52 10.06 9.33 7.11
CA VAL A 52 8.71 9.87 7.14
C VAL A 52 8.32 10.12 8.59
N LYS A 53 7.72 11.26 8.85
CA LYS A 53 7.34 11.68 10.20
C LYS A 53 5.82 11.68 10.37
N LYS A 54 5.37 11.56 11.61
CA LYS A 54 3.97 11.68 11.96
C LYS A 54 3.41 13.01 11.43
N GLY A 55 2.27 12.96 10.78
CA GLY A 55 1.62 14.12 10.18
C GLY A 55 1.94 14.37 8.72
N ASP A 56 2.97 13.72 8.17
CA ASP A 56 3.30 13.87 6.76
C ASP A 56 2.18 13.31 5.88
N VAL A 57 1.97 13.98 4.74
CA VAL A 57 1.05 13.49 3.71
C VAL A 57 1.87 12.78 2.64
N VAL A 58 1.52 11.54 2.36
CA VAL A 58 2.28 10.68 1.46
C VAL A 58 1.36 9.99 0.45
N LYS A 59 1.94 9.54 -0.66
CA LYS A 59 1.29 8.60 -1.56
C LYS A 59 1.72 7.18 -1.18
N ALA A 60 0.77 6.27 -1.27
CA ALA A 60 1.05 4.86 -0.99
C ALA A 60 0.25 3.98 -1.94
N VAL A 61 0.78 2.79 -2.23
CA VAL A 61 0.08 1.79 -3.00
C VAL A 61 -0.35 0.67 -2.07
N ILE A 62 -1.58 0.22 -2.23
CA ILE A 62 -2.13 -0.88 -1.42
C ILE A 62 -1.53 -2.19 -1.92
N VAL A 63 -0.85 -2.93 -1.03
CA VAL A 63 -0.17 -4.17 -1.40
C VAL A 63 -0.88 -5.42 -0.92
N ARG A 64 -1.72 -5.30 0.12
CA ARG A 64 -2.56 -6.40 0.59
C ARG A 64 -3.78 -5.88 1.33
N THR A 65 -4.87 -6.62 1.24
CA THR A 65 -6.12 -6.28 1.92
C THR A 65 -6.77 -7.51 2.53
N LYS A 66 -7.56 -7.31 3.56
CA LYS A 66 -8.36 -8.37 4.17
C LYS A 66 -9.42 -8.88 3.22
N ARG A 67 -9.99 -8.00 2.41
CA ARG A 67 -10.97 -8.38 1.41
C ARG A 67 -10.35 -9.26 0.31
N GLY A 68 -9.13 -8.94 -0.08
CA GLY A 68 -8.40 -9.68 -1.07
C GLY A 68 -8.87 -9.48 -2.50
N ILE A 69 -8.43 -10.37 -3.37
CA ILE A 69 -8.73 -10.32 -4.80
C ILE A 69 -9.22 -11.69 -5.26
N ARG A 70 -10.26 -11.67 -6.08
CA ARG A 70 -10.68 -12.86 -6.83
C ARG A 70 -9.90 -12.89 -8.14
N ARG A 71 -9.26 -14.02 -8.42
CA ARG A 71 -8.49 -14.24 -9.65
C ARG A 71 -9.33 -14.88 -10.72
N GLU A 72 -8.87 -14.77 -11.97
CA GLU A 72 -9.58 -15.30 -13.14
C GLU A 72 -9.82 -16.81 -13.08
N ASP A 73 -8.92 -17.54 -12.42
CA ASP A 73 -9.04 -19.00 -12.27
C ASP A 73 -10.03 -19.41 -11.17
N GLY A 74 -10.71 -18.44 -10.57
CA GLY A 74 -11.68 -18.70 -9.52
C GLY A 74 -11.12 -18.75 -8.12
N THR A 75 -9.80 -18.62 -7.94
CA THR A 75 -9.19 -18.59 -6.62
C THR A 75 -9.29 -17.20 -5.98
N TYR A 76 -9.18 -17.17 -4.66
CA TYR A 76 -9.14 -15.93 -3.89
C TYR A 76 -7.81 -15.81 -3.17
N VAL A 77 -7.29 -14.58 -3.11
CA VAL A 77 -6.14 -14.26 -2.29
C VAL A 77 -6.60 -13.24 -1.24
N ARG A 78 -6.46 -13.59 0.03
CA ARG A 78 -6.81 -12.73 1.16
C ARG A 78 -5.64 -12.65 2.12
N PHE A 79 -5.55 -11.52 2.79
CA PHE A 79 -4.49 -11.27 3.76
C PHE A 79 -5.09 -11.00 5.15
N ASP A 80 -4.26 -11.12 6.18
CA ASP A 80 -4.71 -10.89 7.56
C ASP A 80 -4.88 -9.42 7.90
N GLU A 81 -4.33 -8.54 7.07
CA GLU A 81 -4.34 -7.12 7.36
C GLU A 81 -4.38 -6.30 6.07
N ASN A 82 -4.74 -5.03 6.22
CA ASN A 82 -4.64 -4.06 5.13
C ASN A 82 -3.30 -3.37 5.26
N ALA A 83 -2.50 -3.37 4.20
CA ALA A 83 -1.18 -2.75 4.22
C ALA A 83 -0.85 -2.06 2.92
N ALA A 84 -0.01 -1.03 3.03
CA ALA A 84 0.42 -0.21 1.91
C ALA A 84 1.91 0.03 1.98
N VAL A 85 2.50 0.40 0.86
CA VAL A 85 3.90 0.79 0.73
C VAL A 85 3.95 2.24 0.27
N ILE A 86 4.75 3.06 0.94
CA ILE A 86 4.90 4.47 0.59
C ILE A 86 5.73 4.57 -0.68
N ILE A 87 5.23 5.36 -1.64
CA ILE A 87 5.85 5.52 -2.96
C ILE A 87 6.20 6.97 -3.22
N LYS A 88 7.12 7.15 -4.17
CA LYS A 88 7.49 8.46 -4.71
C LYS A 88 6.55 8.82 -5.87
N GLU A 89 6.72 10.03 -6.42
CA GLU A 89 5.94 10.48 -7.56
C GLU A 89 6.11 9.59 -8.80
N ASP A 90 7.25 8.91 -8.93
CA ASP A 90 7.54 8.01 -10.04
C ASP A 90 7.07 6.57 -9.81
N ASN A 91 6.25 6.34 -8.78
CA ASN A 91 5.72 5.04 -8.38
C ASN A 91 6.76 4.05 -7.84
N ASN A 92 7.98 4.51 -7.58
CA ASN A 92 8.99 3.68 -6.93
C ASN A 92 8.83 3.75 -5.41
N PRO A 93 9.13 2.67 -4.68
CA PRO A 93 9.04 2.71 -3.22
C PRO A 93 10.06 3.67 -2.62
N ARG A 94 9.68 4.38 -1.58
CA ARG A 94 10.59 5.26 -0.85
C ARG A 94 11.55 4.48 0.02
N GLY A 95 11.12 3.36 0.54
CA GLY A 95 11.96 2.48 1.36
C GLY A 95 12.79 1.54 0.51
N THR A 96 13.69 0.84 1.19
CA THR A 96 14.58 -0.14 0.55
C THR A 96 14.19 -1.57 0.84
N ARG A 97 13.24 -1.78 1.76
CA ARG A 97 12.78 -3.13 2.15
C ARG A 97 11.26 -3.15 2.26
N ILE A 98 10.70 -4.29 1.91
CA ILE A 98 9.27 -4.56 2.04
C ILE A 98 9.09 -5.70 3.03
N PHE A 99 8.11 -5.58 3.91
CA PHE A 99 7.83 -6.57 4.95
C PHE A 99 6.57 -7.35 4.62
N GLY A 100 6.65 -8.66 4.71
CA GLY A 100 5.51 -9.54 4.48
C GLY A 100 5.17 -9.75 3.02
N PRO A 101 4.14 -10.57 2.75
CA PRO A 101 3.76 -10.90 1.38
C PRO A 101 3.06 -9.74 0.67
N VAL A 102 3.20 -9.70 -0.64
CA VAL A 102 2.44 -8.79 -1.50
C VAL A 102 1.76 -9.60 -2.61
N ALA A 103 0.69 -9.06 -3.16
CA ALA A 103 -0.03 -9.73 -4.23
C ALA A 103 0.66 -9.47 -5.57
N ARG A 104 0.69 -10.51 -6.43
CA ARG A 104 1.33 -10.39 -7.75
C ARG A 104 0.61 -9.46 -8.72
N GLU A 105 -0.62 -9.07 -8.41
CA GLU A 105 -1.38 -8.12 -9.21
C GLU A 105 -0.72 -6.74 -9.32
N LEU A 106 0.23 -6.44 -8.46
CA LEU A 106 1.01 -5.21 -8.56
C LEU A 106 1.81 -5.12 -9.87
N ARG A 107 2.12 -6.26 -10.49
CA ARG A 107 2.82 -6.29 -11.78
C ARG A 107 2.03 -5.59 -12.88
N GLU A 108 0.71 -5.78 -12.88
CA GLU A 108 -0.18 -5.21 -13.88
C GLU A 108 -0.33 -3.69 -13.74
N ARG A 109 0.08 -3.15 -12.60
CA ARG A 109 -0.02 -1.71 -12.30
C ARG A 109 1.34 -1.02 -12.28
N ASP A 110 2.38 -1.67 -12.85
CA ASP A 110 3.74 -1.11 -12.98
C ASP A 110 4.48 -0.88 -11.67
N PHE A 111 4.19 -1.70 -10.66
CA PHE A 111 4.90 -1.66 -9.38
C PHE A 111 5.94 -2.77 -9.29
N MET A 112 6.72 -2.94 -10.36
CA MET A 112 7.72 -4.02 -10.45
C MET A 112 8.80 -3.94 -9.38
N LYS A 113 9.22 -2.73 -9.03
CA LYS A 113 10.26 -2.57 -8.02
C LYS A 113 9.80 -3.03 -6.64
N ILE A 114 8.53 -2.81 -6.32
CA ILE A 114 7.95 -3.32 -5.07
C ILE A 114 7.97 -4.84 -5.07
N LEU A 115 7.60 -5.47 -6.19
CA LEU A 115 7.64 -6.92 -6.31
C LEU A 115 9.04 -7.47 -6.15
N SER A 116 10.05 -6.78 -6.69
CA SER A 116 11.44 -7.24 -6.59
C SER A 116 12.00 -7.13 -5.17
N LEU A 117 11.48 -6.21 -4.36
CA LEU A 117 11.91 -6.02 -2.98
C LEU A 117 11.11 -6.87 -1.99
N ALA A 118 9.96 -7.38 -2.39
CA ALA A 118 9.10 -8.13 -1.49
C ALA A 118 9.71 -9.51 -1.16
N PRO A 119 9.65 -9.95 0.10
CA PRO A 119 10.18 -11.26 0.47
C PRO A 119 9.34 -12.42 -0.08
N GLU A 120 8.07 -12.16 -0.35
CA GLU A 120 7.14 -13.16 -0.86
C GLU A 120 6.10 -12.50 -1.75
N VAL A 121 5.87 -13.07 -2.93
CA VAL A 121 4.84 -12.60 -3.87
C VAL A 121 3.81 -13.72 -4.03
N ILE A 122 2.61 -13.42 -3.66
CA ILE A 122 1.49 -14.36 -3.73
C ILE A 122 0.53 -13.91 -4.86
#